data_10572035a811881df32b05cd91585f9d
#
_entry.id   10572035a811881df32b05cd91585f9d
#
_cell.length_a   1.000
_cell.length_b   1.000
_cell.length_c   1.000
_cell.angle_alpha   90.00
_cell.angle_beta   90.00
_cell.angle_gamma   90.00
#
_symmetry.space_group_name_H-M   'P 1'
#
loop_
_entity.id
_entity.type
_entity.pdbx_description
1 polymer ?
#
loop_
_entity_poly.entity_id
_entity_poly.type
_entity_poly.pdbx_seq_one_letter_code
_entity_poly.pdbx_strand_id
1 'polypeptide(L)'
;LILLWLVLGWSLSYHKGQHGSAVDWIGYSITLADGYVTASIKSEFMDAFTELVRSTLRENVITIDALRSLAGKANHISTLIYAWRPFMDQLWAALARKRPDNAPEGKVWIKSIASALEWFLVFLLLEPGMLIRRWRLDHYKDPGIKAAIHLDASPFGLGAVLIIRDVIVAWFAIPLSYDDLAIHKHRWGDCAGQQTWEALVLLIAVKLWCPQWKEMKTSITIKSDNMAALSLAAKLKSKISSLIAKELALVMARASFQPRFIQHVPGAMNFSADALSRLWDPDGGYDIPAALHSHLRVEVPRRDRSYYATLQPMSCWGAGSSSGP
;
A
#
# COMPACT_ATOMS: atom_id res chain seq x y z
N LEU A 1 28.98 -8.17 12.95
CA LEU A 1 28.07 -9.25 12.52
C LEU A 1 28.81 -10.56 12.28
N ILE A 2 29.85 -10.61 11.42
CA ILE A 2 30.64 -11.82 11.12
C ILE A 2 31.24 -12.42 12.39
N LEU A 3 31.88 -11.60 13.24
CA LEU A 3 32.42 -12.05 14.53
C LEU A 3 31.36 -12.63 15.46
N LEU A 4 30.16 -12.04 15.50
CA LEU A 4 29.02 -12.56 16.28
C LEU A 4 28.63 -13.96 15.80
N TRP A 5 28.53 -14.17 14.49
CA TRP A 5 28.15 -15.46 13.90
C TRP A 5 29.24 -16.54 14.19
N LEU A 6 30.51 -16.15 14.13
CA LEU A 6 31.59 -17.05 14.48
C LEU A 6 31.58 -17.44 15.98
N VAL A 7 31.30 -16.46 16.87
CA VAL A 7 31.14 -16.73 18.31
C VAL A 7 29.95 -17.64 18.59
N LEU A 8 28.88 -17.51 17.82
CA LEU A 8 27.69 -18.39 17.90
C LEU A 8 27.91 -19.77 17.26
N GLY A 9 29.09 -20.06 16.75
CA GLY A 9 29.43 -21.35 16.14
C GLY A 9 28.79 -21.60 14.79
N TRP A 10 28.32 -20.55 14.09
CA TRP A 10 27.71 -20.71 12.77
C TRP A 10 28.81 -20.89 11.71
N SER A 11 28.62 -21.93 10.88
CA SER A 11 29.46 -22.19 9.72
C SER A 11 29.19 -21.14 8.61
N LEU A 12 30.20 -20.37 8.24
CA LEU A 12 30.12 -19.36 7.20
C LEU A 12 30.74 -19.87 5.90
N SER A 13 29.98 -19.74 4.81
CA SER A 13 30.44 -20.07 3.46
C SER A 13 31.23 -18.92 2.85
N TYR A 14 32.45 -18.67 3.27
CA TYR A 14 33.29 -17.54 2.85
C TYR A 14 33.47 -17.45 1.33
N HIS A 15 33.48 -18.60 0.62
CA HIS A 15 33.58 -18.64 -0.83
C HIS A 15 32.38 -18.02 -1.56
N LYS A 16 31.24 -17.82 -0.87
CA LYS A 16 30.06 -17.12 -1.37
C LYS A 16 30.04 -15.64 -0.98
N GLY A 17 31.03 -15.19 -0.25
CA GLY A 17 31.16 -13.79 0.14
C GLY A 17 31.33 -12.89 -1.07
N GLN A 18 30.60 -11.79 -1.10
CA GLN A 18 30.71 -10.75 -2.13
C GLN A 18 31.04 -9.42 -1.47
N HIS A 19 31.81 -8.60 -2.16
CA HIS A 19 32.16 -7.25 -1.73
C HIS A 19 32.25 -6.34 -2.96
N GLY A 20 31.99 -5.05 -2.78
CA GLY A 20 32.04 -4.07 -3.85
C GLY A 20 30.81 -3.15 -3.85
N SER A 21 30.73 -2.31 -4.88
CA SER A 21 29.60 -1.41 -5.09
C SER A 21 28.35 -2.11 -5.65
N ALA A 22 28.47 -3.35 -6.08
CA ALA A 22 27.36 -4.19 -6.56
C ALA A 22 27.53 -5.60 -5.99
N VAL A 23 26.46 -6.16 -5.45
CA VAL A 23 26.41 -7.52 -4.90
C VAL A 23 25.07 -8.17 -5.22
N ASP A 24 25.08 -9.49 -5.41
CA ASP A 24 23.86 -10.28 -5.57
C ASP A 24 23.51 -10.95 -4.23
N TRP A 25 22.30 -10.70 -3.73
CA TRP A 25 21.83 -11.23 -2.45
C TRP A 25 20.45 -11.88 -2.59
N ILE A 26 20.36 -13.18 -2.38
CA ILE A 26 19.09 -13.95 -2.36
C ILE A 26 18.20 -13.60 -3.57
N GLY A 27 18.76 -13.56 -4.78
CA GLY A 27 18.03 -13.28 -6.02
C GLY A 27 17.77 -11.80 -6.31
N TYR A 28 18.30 -10.89 -5.51
CA TYR A 28 18.28 -9.46 -5.75
C TYR A 28 19.66 -8.96 -6.14
N SER A 29 19.72 -7.97 -7.01
CA SER A 29 20.92 -7.17 -7.26
C SER A 29 20.86 -5.91 -6.40
N ILE A 30 21.88 -5.71 -5.57
CA ILE A 30 22.00 -4.55 -4.69
C ILE A 30 23.20 -3.74 -5.17
N THR A 31 22.98 -2.47 -5.47
CA THR A 31 24.04 -1.56 -5.92
C THR A 31 24.13 -0.35 -5.01
N LEU A 32 25.36 0.14 -4.84
CA LEU A 32 25.68 1.38 -4.12
C LEU A 32 26.31 2.35 -5.11
N ALA A 33 25.58 3.39 -5.48
CA ALA A 33 26.05 4.45 -6.38
C ALA A 33 25.38 5.78 -6.03
N ASP A 34 26.08 6.88 -6.25
CA ASP A 34 25.58 8.27 -6.14
C ASP A 34 24.85 8.57 -4.82
N GLY A 35 25.29 7.96 -3.73
CA GLY A 35 24.67 8.13 -2.42
C GLY A 35 23.38 7.35 -2.22
N TYR A 36 23.04 6.44 -3.14
CA TYR A 36 21.89 5.54 -3.02
C TYR A 36 22.29 4.09 -2.88
N VAL A 37 21.56 3.35 -2.07
CA VAL A 37 21.45 1.90 -2.15
C VAL A 37 20.25 1.57 -3.02
N THR A 38 20.45 0.83 -4.08
CA THR A 38 19.39 0.40 -5.00
C THR A 38 19.28 -1.12 -4.94
N ALA A 39 18.08 -1.64 -4.76
CA ALA A 39 17.81 -3.07 -4.86
C ALA A 39 16.79 -3.33 -5.97
N SER A 40 17.12 -4.28 -6.83
CA SER A 40 16.28 -4.74 -7.95
C SER A 40 16.24 -6.25 -8.00
N ILE A 41 15.21 -6.79 -8.62
CA ILE A 41 15.13 -8.21 -8.95
C ILE A 41 15.84 -8.41 -10.30
N LYS A 42 16.49 -9.54 -10.47
CA LYS A 42 17.19 -9.85 -11.72
C LYS A 42 16.25 -9.83 -12.92
N SER A 43 16.69 -9.24 -14.03
CA SER A 43 15.89 -9.08 -15.26
C SER A 43 15.36 -10.39 -15.77
N GLU A 44 16.22 -11.44 -15.82
CA GLU A 44 15.85 -12.75 -16.33
C GLU A 44 14.71 -13.39 -15.52
N PHE A 45 14.69 -13.17 -14.20
CA PHE A 45 13.60 -13.64 -13.35
C PHE A 45 12.30 -12.88 -13.64
N MET A 46 12.40 -11.56 -13.85
CA MET A 46 11.24 -10.71 -14.14
C MET A 46 10.64 -11.05 -15.51
N ASP A 47 11.47 -11.28 -16.53
CA ASP A 47 11.05 -11.66 -17.87
C ASP A 47 10.36 -13.03 -17.85
N ALA A 48 10.96 -14.02 -17.20
CA ALA A 48 10.38 -15.35 -17.03
C ALA A 48 9.05 -15.29 -16.23
N PHE A 49 8.96 -14.44 -15.22
CA PHE A 49 7.73 -14.26 -14.45
C PHE A 49 6.65 -13.56 -15.28
N THR A 50 7.02 -12.57 -16.07
CA THR A 50 6.10 -11.86 -16.97
C THR A 50 5.45 -12.82 -17.96
N GLU A 51 6.25 -13.69 -18.58
CA GLU A 51 5.71 -14.68 -19.54
C GLU A 51 4.86 -15.74 -18.84
N LEU A 52 5.24 -16.16 -17.63
CA LEU A 52 4.41 -17.06 -16.81
C LEU A 52 3.04 -16.45 -16.50
N VAL A 53 2.97 -15.17 -16.15
CA VAL A 53 1.70 -14.48 -15.88
C VAL A 53 0.87 -14.36 -17.15
N ARG A 54 1.49 -14.00 -18.29
CA ARG A 54 0.81 -13.90 -19.59
C ARG A 54 0.23 -15.23 -20.03
N SER A 55 1.02 -16.30 -19.99
CA SER A 55 0.56 -17.64 -20.37
C SER A 55 -0.57 -18.09 -19.45
N THR A 56 -0.45 -17.87 -18.13
CA THR A 56 -1.49 -18.23 -17.17
C THR A 56 -2.81 -17.51 -17.48
N LEU A 57 -2.80 -16.23 -17.84
CA LEU A 57 -4.02 -15.46 -18.15
C LEU A 57 -4.72 -15.93 -19.44
N ARG A 58 -4.04 -16.64 -20.34
CA ARG A 58 -4.65 -17.23 -21.55
C ARG A 58 -5.40 -18.52 -21.26
N GLU A 59 -5.16 -19.13 -20.12
CA GLU A 59 -5.81 -20.36 -19.71
C GLU A 59 -7.13 -20.08 -18.95
N ASN A 60 -8.03 -21.07 -18.90
CA ASN A 60 -9.25 -20.99 -18.10
C ASN A 60 -9.02 -21.48 -16.67
N VAL A 61 -8.12 -22.42 -16.51
CA VAL A 61 -7.82 -23.10 -15.24
C VAL A 61 -6.32 -23.26 -15.05
N ILE A 62 -5.87 -23.26 -13.79
CA ILE A 62 -4.48 -23.57 -13.41
C ILE A 62 -4.47 -24.71 -12.40
N THR A 63 -3.48 -25.61 -12.46
CA THR A 63 -3.30 -26.63 -11.43
C THR A 63 -2.87 -25.99 -10.09
N ILE A 64 -3.21 -26.65 -8.99
CA ILE A 64 -2.83 -26.17 -7.65
C ILE A 64 -1.31 -26.04 -7.52
N ASP A 65 -0.54 -26.97 -8.09
CA ASP A 65 0.93 -26.94 -8.02
C ASP A 65 1.52 -25.80 -8.86
N ALA A 66 0.98 -25.57 -10.06
CA ALA A 66 1.39 -24.42 -10.88
C ALA A 66 1.03 -23.08 -10.19
N LEU A 67 -0.16 -22.99 -9.58
CA LEU A 67 -0.55 -21.81 -8.80
C LEU A 67 0.34 -21.62 -7.57
N ARG A 68 0.72 -22.69 -6.89
CA ARG A 68 1.66 -22.64 -5.76
C ARG A 68 3.04 -22.13 -6.19
N SER A 69 3.54 -22.62 -7.33
CA SER A 69 4.79 -22.14 -7.92
C SER A 69 4.72 -20.65 -8.30
N LEU A 70 3.64 -20.24 -8.98
CA LEU A 70 3.40 -18.85 -9.35
C LEU A 70 3.31 -17.94 -8.10
N ALA A 71 2.55 -18.35 -7.09
CA ALA A 71 2.45 -17.62 -5.83
C ALA A 71 3.80 -17.51 -5.10
N GLY A 72 4.62 -18.55 -5.11
CA GLY A 72 5.99 -18.53 -4.58
C GLY A 72 6.88 -17.51 -5.28
N LYS A 73 6.86 -17.48 -6.61
CA LYS A 73 7.61 -16.49 -7.42
C LYS A 73 7.12 -15.06 -7.17
N ALA A 74 5.80 -14.85 -7.16
CA ALA A 74 5.20 -13.55 -6.84
C ALA A 74 5.52 -13.11 -5.41
N ASN A 75 5.56 -14.02 -4.45
CA ASN A 75 5.95 -13.74 -3.08
C ASN A 75 7.41 -13.28 -2.98
N HIS A 76 8.32 -13.88 -3.74
CA HIS A 76 9.71 -13.42 -3.83
C HIS A 76 9.76 -11.94 -4.28
N ILE A 77 9.04 -11.57 -5.33
CA ILE A 77 8.94 -10.18 -5.79
C ILE A 77 8.34 -9.28 -4.69
N SER A 78 7.25 -9.71 -4.03
CA SER A 78 6.55 -8.93 -3.01
C SER A 78 7.38 -8.68 -1.74
N THR A 79 8.46 -9.42 -1.53
CA THR A 79 9.40 -9.20 -0.42
C THR A 79 10.17 -7.91 -0.62
N LEU A 80 10.56 -7.59 -1.85
CA LEU A 80 11.20 -6.33 -2.20
C LEU A 80 10.15 -5.25 -2.53
N ILE A 81 9.15 -5.60 -3.35
CA ILE A 81 8.14 -4.67 -3.87
C ILE A 81 6.86 -4.79 -3.04
N TYR A 82 6.77 -4.04 -1.96
CA TYR A 82 5.65 -4.11 -1.01
C TYR A 82 4.27 -3.83 -1.63
N ALA A 83 4.24 -3.05 -2.71
CA ALA A 83 3.01 -2.78 -3.45
C ALA A 83 2.31 -4.05 -3.99
N TRP A 84 3.03 -5.18 -4.09
CA TRP A 84 2.45 -6.44 -4.55
C TRP A 84 1.68 -7.20 -3.47
N ARG A 85 1.88 -6.87 -2.20
CA ARG A 85 1.29 -7.62 -1.06
C ARG A 85 -0.24 -7.74 -1.10
N PRO A 86 -1.03 -6.69 -1.43
CA PRO A 86 -2.48 -6.82 -1.49
C PRO A 86 -2.98 -7.81 -2.57
N PHE A 87 -2.19 -8.01 -3.61
CA PHE A 87 -2.53 -8.93 -4.71
C PHE A 87 -2.18 -10.37 -4.38
N MET A 88 -1.17 -10.59 -3.53
CA MET A 88 -0.81 -11.91 -3.04
C MET A 88 -1.94 -12.58 -2.26
N ASP A 89 -2.76 -11.81 -1.56
CA ASP A 89 -3.87 -12.33 -0.76
C ASP A 89 -4.89 -13.08 -1.64
N GLN A 90 -5.09 -12.68 -2.90
CA GLN A 90 -5.96 -13.40 -3.84
C GLN A 90 -5.38 -14.75 -4.24
N LEU A 91 -4.06 -14.85 -4.47
CA LEU A 91 -3.41 -16.11 -4.81
C LEU A 91 -3.47 -17.08 -3.63
N TRP A 92 -3.15 -16.60 -2.43
CA TRP A 92 -3.22 -17.42 -1.22
C TRP A 92 -4.65 -17.83 -0.86
N ALA A 93 -5.63 -16.95 -1.04
CA ALA A 93 -7.03 -17.28 -0.84
C ALA A 93 -7.50 -18.36 -1.82
N ALA A 94 -7.06 -18.30 -3.08
CA ALA A 94 -7.38 -19.32 -4.08
C ALA A 94 -6.75 -20.69 -3.74
N LEU A 95 -5.51 -20.70 -3.23
CA LEU A 95 -4.85 -21.93 -2.76
C LEU A 95 -5.45 -22.52 -1.48
N ALA A 96 -5.98 -21.67 -0.58
CA ALA A 96 -6.56 -22.08 0.69
C ALA A 96 -7.99 -22.62 0.57
N ARG A 97 -8.69 -22.39 -0.53
CA ARG A 97 -10.06 -22.89 -0.76
C ARG A 97 -10.06 -24.40 -0.88
N LYS A 98 -10.78 -25.07 0.03
CA LYS A 98 -10.87 -26.54 0.07
C LYS A 98 -11.60 -27.16 -1.14
N ARG A 99 -12.51 -26.40 -1.80
CA ARG A 99 -13.14 -26.74 -3.07
C ARG A 99 -13.42 -25.45 -3.85
N PRO A 100 -12.79 -25.23 -5.01
CA PRO A 100 -13.18 -24.18 -5.93
C PRO A 100 -14.58 -24.50 -6.50
N ASP A 101 -15.46 -23.50 -6.54
CA ASP A 101 -16.81 -23.64 -7.07
C ASP A 101 -16.76 -24.22 -8.50
N ASN A 102 -17.14 -25.49 -8.67
CA ASN A 102 -17.18 -26.20 -9.96
C ASN A 102 -15.87 -26.25 -10.76
N ALA A 103 -14.72 -26.02 -10.16
CA ALA A 103 -13.45 -26.26 -10.87
C ALA A 103 -13.16 -27.76 -10.99
N PRO A 104 -12.46 -28.19 -12.07
CA PRO A 104 -11.98 -29.56 -12.17
C PRO A 104 -11.09 -29.92 -10.98
N GLU A 105 -11.06 -31.20 -10.62
CA GLU A 105 -10.27 -31.66 -9.49
C GLU A 105 -8.79 -31.24 -9.62
N GLY A 106 -8.19 -30.75 -8.53
CA GLY A 106 -6.82 -30.29 -8.51
C GLY A 106 -6.54 -28.99 -9.28
N LYS A 107 -7.58 -28.28 -9.74
CA LYS A 107 -7.46 -27.02 -10.51
C LYS A 107 -8.22 -25.86 -9.87
N VAL A 108 -7.85 -24.65 -10.26
CA VAL A 108 -8.44 -23.39 -9.85
C VAL A 108 -8.82 -22.59 -11.09
N TRP A 109 -9.99 -21.93 -11.07
CA TRP A 109 -10.39 -21.03 -12.15
C TRP A 109 -9.52 -19.77 -12.17
N ILE A 110 -8.93 -19.45 -13.33
CA ILE A 110 -8.12 -18.23 -13.50
C ILE A 110 -8.93 -16.98 -13.19
N LYS A 111 -10.21 -16.94 -13.54
CA LYS A 111 -11.10 -15.79 -13.21
C LYS A 111 -11.08 -15.38 -11.73
N SER A 112 -10.78 -16.31 -10.81
CA SER A 112 -10.73 -16.01 -9.38
C SER A 112 -9.45 -15.27 -8.95
N ILE A 113 -8.39 -15.31 -9.78
CA ILE A 113 -7.10 -14.67 -9.54
C ILE A 113 -6.72 -13.69 -10.66
N ALA A 114 -7.52 -13.58 -11.71
CA ALA A 114 -7.23 -12.76 -12.89
C ALA A 114 -6.89 -11.31 -12.52
N SER A 115 -7.67 -10.70 -11.63
CA SER A 115 -7.42 -9.34 -11.17
C SER A 115 -6.02 -9.14 -10.56
N ALA A 116 -5.50 -10.13 -9.83
CA ALA A 116 -4.14 -10.05 -9.29
C ALA A 116 -3.09 -10.20 -10.41
N LEU A 117 -3.31 -11.13 -11.35
CA LEU A 117 -2.39 -11.37 -12.46
C LEU A 117 -2.32 -10.18 -13.41
N GLU A 118 -3.46 -9.56 -13.72
CA GLU A 118 -3.53 -8.33 -14.53
C GLU A 118 -2.76 -7.19 -13.87
N TRP A 119 -2.91 -7.05 -12.54
CA TRP A 119 -2.14 -6.07 -11.78
C TRP A 119 -0.64 -6.32 -11.81
N PHE A 120 -0.21 -7.58 -11.70
CA PHE A 120 1.20 -7.90 -11.86
C PHE A 120 1.72 -7.47 -13.23
N LEU A 121 0.95 -7.67 -14.30
CA LEU A 121 1.34 -7.20 -15.63
C LEU A 121 1.42 -5.68 -15.73
N VAL A 122 0.51 -4.95 -15.07
CA VAL A 122 0.60 -3.48 -15.00
C VAL A 122 1.92 -3.04 -14.40
N PHE A 123 2.31 -3.58 -13.24
CA PHE A 123 3.61 -3.26 -12.63
C PHE A 123 4.79 -3.65 -13.51
N LEU A 124 4.72 -4.81 -14.16
CA LEU A 124 5.83 -5.34 -14.96
C LEU A 124 6.04 -4.57 -16.26
N LEU A 125 4.96 -4.09 -16.89
CA LEU A 125 5.02 -3.55 -18.25
C LEU A 125 4.89 -2.02 -18.29
N LEU A 126 4.05 -1.45 -17.43
CA LEU A 126 3.70 -0.03 -17.51
C LEU A 126 4.43 0.83 -16.47
N GLU A 127 4.91 0.23 -15.39
CA GLU A 127 5.51 0.94 -14.26
C GLU A 127 6.86 0.32 -13.84
N PRO A 128 7.81 0.14 -14.77
CA PRO A 128 9.08 -0.55 -14.46
C PRO A 128 9.89 0.15 -13.37
N GLY A 129 9.72 1.46 -13.20
CA GLY A 129 10.37 2.22 -12.12
C GLY A 129 9.90 1.83 -10.72
N MET A 130 8.72 1.23 -10.58
CA MET A 130 8.22 0.73 -9.30
C MET A 130 8.80 -0.65 -8.90
N LEU A 131 9.53 -1.30 -9.80
CA LEU A 131 10.18 -2.60 -9.56
C LEU A 131 11.56 -2.46 -8.91
N ILE A 132 12.00 -1.24 -8.67
CA ILE A 132 13.29 -0.91 -8.09
C ILE A 132 13.04 -0.17 -6.78
N ARG A 133 13.75 -0.56 -5.73
CA ARG A 133 13.77 0.19 -4.47
C ARG A 133 15.07 0.93 -4.32
N ARG A 134 14.96 2.23 -3.98
CA ARG A 134 16.10 3.11 -3.71
C ARG A 134 16.01 3.68 -2.31
N TRP A 135 17.15 3.70 -1.63
CA TRP A 135 17.30 4.33 -0.32
C TRP A 135 18.47 5.29 -0.38
N ARG A 136 18.23 6.52 -0.02
CA ARG A 136 19.32 7.51 0.11
C ARG A 136 20.09 7.26 1.39
N LEU A 137 21.42 7.25 1.32
CA LEU A 137 22.28 7.04 2.49
C LEU A 137 22.24 8.19 3.48
N ASP A 138 22.09 9.43 3.00
CA ASP A 138 21.95 10.61 3.86
C ASP A 138 20.67 10.60 4.71
N HIS A 139 19.64 9.85 4.30
CA HIS A 139 18.42 9.68 5.10
C HIS A 139 18.65 8.93 6.42
N TYR A 140 19.72 8.16 6.53
CA TYR A 140 20.08 7.49 7.78
C TYR A 140 20.68 8.46 8.81
N LYS A 141 21.33 9.54 8.35
CA LYS A 141 21.96 10.53 9.23
C LYS A 141 21.01 11.58 9.76
N ASP A 142 20.04 11.96 8.94
CA ASP A 142 19.04 12.97 9.29
C ASP A 142 17.64 12.51 8.84
N PRO A 143 16.63 12.48 9.72
CA PRO A 143 15.26 12.07 9.37
C PRO A 143 14.54 13.06 8.45
N GLY A 144 15.08 14.24 8.18
CA GLY A 144 14.44 15.30 7.41
C GLY A 144 13.27 15.97 8.13
N ILE A 145 12.30 16.46 7.37
CA ILE A 145 11.10 17.08 7.90
C ILE A 145 10.24 16.04 8.60
N LYS A 146 9.89 16.29 9.86
CA LYS A 146 8.96 15.45 10.60
C LYS A 146 7.53 15.85 10.24
N ALA A 147 6.75 14.90 9.76
CA ALA A 147 5.31 15.06 9.51
C ALA A 147 4.53 13.97 10.24
N ALA A 148 3.35 14.31 10.72
CA ALA A 148 2.39 13.36 11.28
C ALA A 148 1.03 13.53 10.60
N ILE A 149 0.36 12.43 10.35
CA ILE A 149 -1.01 12.39 9.86
C ILE A 149 -1.85 11.74 10.95
N HIS A 150 -2.76 12.49 11.52
CA HIS A 150 -3.76 11.97 12.45
C HIS A 150 -5.02 11.65 11.68
N LEU A 151 -5.54 10.45 11.85
CA LEU A 151 -6.66 9.88 11.10
C LEU A 151 -7.74 9.39 12.05
N ASP A 152 -8.99 9.61 11.68
CA ASP A 152 -10.14 9.00 12.31
C ASP A 152 -11.29 8.83 11.33
N ALA A 153 -12.14 7.83 11.57
CA ALA A 153 -13.35 7.58 10.82
C ALA A 153 -14.50 7.22 11.76
N SER A 154 -15.69 7.66 11.38
CA SER A 154 -16.94 7.26 12.00
C SER A 154 -17.87 6.62 10.97
N PRO A 155 -18.99 6.00 11.36
CA PRO A 155 -20.00 5.51 10.42
C PRO A 155 -20.67 6.61 9.59
N PHE A 156 -20.35 7.87 9.83
CA PHE A 156 -20.95 9.05 9.20
C PHE A 156 -19.97 9.90 8.41
N GLY A 157 -18.68 9.90 8.79
CA GLY A 157 -17.70 10.77 8.15
C GLY A 157 -16.25 10.37 8.41
N LEU A 158 -15.36 11.10 7.76
CA LEU A 158 -13.92 10.87 7.73
C LEU A 158 -13.20 12.17 8.08
N GLY A 159 -12.23 12.11 8.99
CA GLY A 159 -11.45 13.24 9.43
C GLY A 159 -9.94 12.97 9.43
N ALA A 160 -9.16 13.96 9.00
CA ALA A 160 -7.71 13.86 9.09
C ALA A 160 -7.05 15.23 9.28
N VAL A 161 -5.90 15.22 9.96
CA VAL A 161 -5.09 16.41 10.24
C VAL A 161 -3.65 16.12 9.86
N LEU A 162 -3.04 17.02 9.06
CA LEU A 162 -1.63 17.01 8.73
C LEU A 162 -0.88 17.96 9.64
N ILE A 163 0.14 17.45 10.31
CA ILE A 163 1.03 18.18 11.21
C ILE A 163 2.44 18.12 10.65
N ILE A 164 3.10 19.27 10.49
CA ILE A 164 4.49 19.37 10.06
C ILE A 164 5.27 20.15 11.10
N ARG A 165 6.38 19.57 11.60
CA ARG A 165 7.21 20.19 12.64
C ARG A 165 6.38 20.63 13.87
N ASP A 166 5.46 19.76 14.29
CA ASP A 166 4.53 19.95 15.41
C ASP A 166 3.54 21.10 15.22
N VAL A 167 3.37 21.62 14.00
CA VAL A 167 2.37 22.64 13.64
C VAL A 167 1.34 22.01 12.71
N ILE A 168 0.06 22.27 12.98
CA ILE A 168 -1.03 21.90 12.08
C ILE A 168 -0.89 22.74 10.81
N VAL A 169 -0.90 22.09 9.65
CA VAL A 169 -0.79 22.80 8.34
C VAL A 169 -2.02 22.63 7.48
N ALA A 170 -2.68 21.49 7.57
CA ALA A 170 -3.87 21.21 6.77
C ALA A 170 -4.76 20.17 7.45
N TRP A 171 -6.02 20.16 7.08
CA TRP A 171 -6.99 19.18 7.55
C TRP A 171 -8.09 18.97 6.53
N PHE A 172 -8.79 17.86 6.61
CA PHE A 172 -10.07 17.67 5.93
C PHE A 172 -11.08 17.00 6.84
N ALA A 173 -12.34 17.28 6.55
CA ALA A 173 -13.48 16.57 7.10
C ALA A 173 -14.52 16.42 5.99
N ILE A 174 -15.04 15.22 5.80
CA ILE A 174 -16.00 14.89 4.75
C ILE A 174 -17.00 13.86 5.23
N PRO A 175 -18.27 13.95 4.80
CA PRO A 175 -19.22 12.87 5.02
C PRO A 175 -18.88 11.66 4.18
N LEU A 176 -19.35 10.49 4.58
CA LEU A 176 -19.43 9.34 3.68
C LEU A 176 -20.37 9.65 2.55
N SER A 177 -19.95 9.43 1.31
CA SER A 177 -20.77 9.68 0.13
C SER A 177 -21.58 8.45 -0.25
N TYR A 178 -22.62 8.64 -1.07
CA TYR A 178 -23.36 7.54 -1.65
C TYR A 178 -22.45 6.58 -2.45
N ASP A 179 -21.48 7.15 -3.17
CA ASP A 179 -20.50 6.36 -3.93
C ASP A 179 -19.64 5.48 -2.99
N ASP A 180 -19.19 6.01 -1.84
CA ASP A 180 -18.46 5.23 -0.84
C ASP A 180 -19.27 4.03 -0.35
N LEU A 181 -20.53 4.29 0.04
CA LEU A 181 -21.44 3.26 0.55
C LEU A 181 -21.70 2.17 -0.50
N ALA A 182 -21.96 2.58 -1.75
CA ALA A 182 -22.25 1.66 -2.85
C ALA A 182 -21.04 0.81 -3.26
N ILE A 183 -19.85 1.42 -3.37
CA ILE A 183 -18.62 0.72 -3.76
C ILE A 183 -18.21 -0.30 -2.69
N HIS A 184 -18.29 0.07 -1.42
CA HIS A 184 -17.88 -0.78 -0.31
C HIS A 184 -19.00 -1.64 0.27
N LYS A 185 -20.25 -1.51 -0.26
CA LYS A 185 -21.42 -2.32 0.13
C LYS A 185 -21.78 -2.20 1.61
N HIS A 186 -21.71 -0.99 2.13
CA HIS A 186 -22.11 -0.65 3.49
C HIS A 186 -23.30 0.33 3.49
N ARG A 187 -23.89 0.56 4.65
CA ARG A 187 -24.97 1.50 4.87
C ARG A 187 -24.50 2.67 5.73
N TRP A 188 -25.12 3.81 5.57
CA TRP A 188 -24.92 4.97 6.41
C TRP A 188 -25.23 4.63 7.88
N GLY A 189 -24.34 5.00 8.80
CA GLY A 189 -24.51 4.73 10.23
C GLY A 189 -24.22 3.29 10.65
N ASP A 190 -23.84 2.39 9.72
CA ASP A 190 -23.55 1.00 10.03
C ASP A 190 -22.12 0.82 10.56
N CYS A 191 -21.99 0.44 11.83
CA CYS A 191 -20.70 0.17 12.47
C CYS A 191 -19.93 -1.00 11.83
N ALA A 192 -20.59 -1.90 11.07
CA ALA A 192 -19.92 -2.98 10.35
C ALA A 192 -18.94 -2.45 9.29
N GLY A 193 -19.14 -1.22 8.79
CA GLY A 193 -18.26 -0.53 7.87
C GLY A 193 -17.01 0.10 8.50
N GLN A 194 -16.90 0.17 9.82
CA GLN A 194 -15.88 0.98 10.52
C GLN A 194 -14.46 0.71 10.03
N GLN A 195 -14.05 -0.54 9.91
CA GLN A 195 -12.69 -0.88 9.43
C GLN A 195 -12.46 -0.45 7.97
N THR A 196 -13.51 -0.41 7.16
CA THR A 196 -13.42 0.08 5.77
C THR A 196 -13.23 1.60 5.76
N TRP A 197 -13.95 2.31 6.62
CA TRP A 197 -13.86 3.77 6.72
C TRP A 197 -12.51 4.22 7.27
N GLU A 198 -11.97 3.51 8.23
CA GLU A 198 -10.61 3.72 8.74
C GLU A 198 -9.54 3.51 7.66
N ALA A 199 -9.71 2.49 6.82
CA ALA A 199 -8.83 2.29 5.68
C ALA A 199 -9.02 3.36 4.60
N LEU A 200 -10.25 3.84 4.40
CA LEU A 200 -10.57 4.86 3.41
C LEU A 200 -9.99 6.23 3.77
N VAL A 201 -10.10 6.66 5.03
CA VAL A 201 -9.50 7.92 5.48
C VAL A 201 -7.98 7.91 5.31
N LEU A 202 -7.33 6.78 5.58
CA LEU A 202 -5.90 6.60 5.30
C LEU A 202 -5.57 6.77 3.82
N LEU A 203 -6.33 6.11 2.93
CA LEU A 203 -6.13 6.23 1.48
C LEU A 203 -6.27 7.68 1.01
N ILE A 204 -7.31 8.38 1.49
CA ILE A 204 -7.58 9.79 1.14
C ILE A 204 -6.41 10.66 1.58
N ALA A 205 -6.00 10.56 2.84
CA ALA A 205 -4.90 11.35 3.39
C ALA A 205 -3.60 11.13 2.63
N VAL A 206 -3.28 9.87 2.30
CA VAL A 206 -2.09 9.54 1.50
C VAL A 206 -2.20 10.09 0.08
N LYS A 207 -3.34 9.98 -0.60
CA LYS A 207 -3.54 10.56 -1.93
C LYS A 207 -3.40 12.08 -1.95
N LEU A 208 -3.92 12.77 -0.94
CA LEU A 208 -3.87 14.23 -0.86
C LEU A 208 -2.48 14.76 -0.55
N TRP A 209 -1.77 14.13 0.36
CA TRP A 209 -0.56 14.72 0.92
C TRP A 209 0.75 14.09 0.44
N CYS A 210 0.78 12.82 0.02
CA CYS A 210 1.99 12.18 -0.49
C CYS A 210 2.65 12.86 -1.71
N PRO A 211 1.91 13.40 -2.69
CA PRO A 211 2.54 14.08 -3.82
C PRO A 211 3.45 15.23 -3.42
N GLN A 212 3.13 15.90 -2.30
CA GLN A 212 3.91 17.04 -1.78
C GLN A 212 5.31 16.62 -1.27
N TRP A 213 5.50 15.34 -0.96
CA TRP A 213 6.73 14.84 -0.33
C TRP A 213 7.61 14.01 -1.27
N LYS A 214 7.21 13.85 -2.54
CA LYS A 214 7.93 13.01 -3.50
C LYS A 214 9.40 13.40 -3.65
N GLU A 215 9.71 14.69 -3.55
CA GLU A 215 11.06 15.23 -3.71
C GLU A 215 11.69 15.70 -2.40
N MET A 216 10.93 15.67 -1.30
CA MET A 216 11.40 16.13 0.00
C MET A 216 11.75 14.96 0.90
N LYS A 217 12.85 15.09 1.63
CA LYS A 217 13.18 14.18 2.72
C LYS A 217 12.23 14.39 3.88
N THR A 218 11.23 13.52 4.00
CA THR A 218 10.19 13.62 5.03
C THR A 218 10.05 12.32 5.80
N SER A 219 10.07 12.43 7.12
CA SER A 219 9.78 11.32 8.03
C SER A 219 8.32 11.40 8.44
N ILE A 220 7.48 10.50 7.93
CA ILE A 220 6.03 10.55 8.14
C ILE A 220 5.62 9.51 9.18
N THR A 221 4.87 9.97 10.18
CA THR A 221 4.21 9.14 11.18
C THR A 221 2.71 9.13 10.92
N ILE A 222 2.11 7.95 10.80
CA ILE A 222 0.66 7.80 10.74
C ILE A 222 0.16 7.47 12.13
N LYS A 223 -0.82 8.23 12.61
CA LYS A 223 -1.44 8.09 13.93
C LYS A 223 -2.93 7.84 13.79
N SER A 224 -3.43 6.83 14.47
CA SER A 224 -4.84 6.47 14.57
C SER A 224 -5.06 5.68 15.86
N ASP A 225 -6.25 5.66 16.37
CA ASP A 225 -6.68 4.75 17.43
C ASP A 225 -7.12 3.38 16.89
N ASN A 226 -7.19 3.23 15.57
CA ASN A 226 -7.58 1.99 14.92
C ASN A 226 -6.37 1.16 14.46
N MET A 227 -6.17 0.01 15.08
CA MET A 227 -5.08 -0.92 14.75
C MET A 227 -5.18 -1.50 13.33
N ALA A 228 -6.39 -1.58 12.74
CA ALA A 228 -6.56 -2.10 11.38
C ALA A 228 -6.01 -1.10 10.34
N ALA A 229 -6.29 0.19 10.48
CA ALA A 229 -5.73 1.25 9.63
C ALA A 229 -4.20 1.29 9.73
N LEU A 230 -3.66 1.23 10.95
CA LEU A 230 -2.22 1.19 11.17
C LEU A 230 -1.57 -0.05 10.56
N SER A 231 -2.18 -1.23 10.71
CA SER A 231 -1.71 -2.47 10.09
C SER A 231 -1.72 -2.38 8.56
N LEU A 232 -2.77 -1.76 7.98
CA LEU A 232 -2.84 -1.51 6.54
C LEU A 232 -1.72 -0.59 6.08
N ALA A 233 -1.48 0.53 6.78
CA ALA A 233 -0.40 1.47 6.47
C ALA A 233 0.99 0.81 6.47
N ALA A 234 1.24 -0.10 7.44
CA ALA A 234 2.52 -0.76 7.60
C ALA A 234 2.74 -1.95 6.66
N LYS A 235 1.70 -2.76 6.46
CA LYS A 235 1.82 -4.09 5.84
C LYS A 235 1.17 -4.20 4.47
N LEU A 236 0.34 -3.22 4.08
CA LEU A 236 -0.50 -3.25 2.88
C LEU A 236 -1.37 -4.53 2.80
N LYS A 237 -1.81 -5.04 3.95
CA LYS A 237 -2.67 -6.21 4.05
C LYS A 237 -3.98 -5.84 4.73
N SER A 238 -5.09 -6.15 4.08
CA SER A 238 -6.42 -6.03 4.66
C SER A 238 -7.34 -7.09 4.05
N LYS A 239 -8.00 -7.86 4.91
CA LYS A 239 -9.02 -8.82 4.47
C LYS A 239 -10.34 -8.14 4.11
N ILE A 240 -10.68 -7.04 4.77
CA ILE A 240 -11.96 -6.36 4.67
C ILE A 240 -11.96 -5.31 3.57
N SER A 241 -10.86 -4.58 3.42
CA SER A 241 -10.74 -3.43 2.51
C SER A 241 -9.76 -3.70 1.37
N SER A 242 -9.91 -4.83 0.68
CA SER A 242 -8.95 -5.26 -0.37
C SER A 242 -8.80 -4.23 -1.51
N LEU A 243 -9.89 -3.55 -1.91
CA LEU A 243 -9.85 -2.49 -2.93
C LEU A 243 -9.00 -1.32 -2.46
N ILE A 244 -9.24 -0.82 -1.25
CA ILE A 244 -8.50 0.28 -0.65
C ILE A 244 -7.03 -0.10 -0.50
N ALA A 245 -6.73 -1.32 -0.04
CA ALA A 245 -5.35 -1.80 0.10
C ALA A 245 -4.59 -1.81 -1.23
N LYS A 246 -5.24 -2.25 -2.31
CA LYS A 246 -4.67 -2.24 -3.66
C LYS A 246 -4.41 -0.82 -4.16
N GLU A 247 -5.38 0.07 -3.99
CA GLU A 247 -5.25 1.47 -4.38
C GLU A 247 -4.17 2.19 -3.57
N LEU A 248 -4.13 1.97 -2.27
CA LEU A 248 -3.10 2.51 -1.38
C LEU A 248 -1.71 2.03 -1.81
N ALA A 249 -1.56 0.76 -2.13
CA ALA A 249 -0.30 0.18 -2.60
C ALA A 249 0.20 0.85 -3.88
N LEU A 250 -0.71 1.12 -4.84
CA LEU A 250 -0.39 1.83 -6.07
C LEU A 250 0.07 3.26 -5.80
N VAL A 251 -0.69 4.01 -4.98
CA VAL A 251 -0.35 5.40 -4.63
C VAL A 251 1.00 5.48 -3.93
N MET A 252 1.22 4.59 -2.95
CA MET A 252 2.49 4.54 -2.22
C MET A 252 3.67 4.18 -3.13
N ALA A 253 3.48 3.26 -4.08
CA ALA A 253 4.51 2.90 -5.04
C ALA A 253 4.86 4.08 -5.98
N ARG A 254 3.85 4.73 -6.56
CA ARG A 254 4.03 5.89 -7.45
C ARG A 254 4.65 7.09 -6.76
N ALA A 255 4.28 7.35 -5.51
CA ALA A 255 4.84 8.43 -4.70
C ALA A 255 6.18 8.05 -4.06
N SER A 256 6.68 6.82 -4.24
CA SER A 256 7.83 6.28 -3.50
C SER A 256 7.70 6.48 -1.99
N PHE A 257 6.46 6.41 -1.49
CA PHE A 257 6.09 6.70 -0.11
C PHE A 257 6.08 5.43 0.73
N GLN A 258 6.66 5.52 1.90
CA GLN A 258 6.48 4.55 2.97
C GLN A 258 6.48 5.32 4.30
N PRO A 259 5.46 5.12 5.17
CA PRO A 259 5.49 5.73 6.49
C PRO A 259 6.70 5.19 7.27
N ARG A 260 7.43 6.09 7.93
CA ARG A 260 8.57 5.69 8.75
C ARG A 260 8.12 5.05 10.05
N PHE A 261 7.04 5.60 10.61
CA PHE A 261 6.43 5.11 11.84
C PHE A 261 4.92 5.02 11.68
N ILE A 262 4.34 4.06 12.40
CA ILE A 262 2.92 3.98 12.70
C ILE A 262 2.78 4.03 14.21
N GLN A 263 1.82 4.79 14.71
CA GLN A 263 1.63 4.98 16.14
C GLN A 263 0.16 4.88 16.50
N HIS A 264 -0.16 3.93 17.36
CA HIS A 264 -1.47 3.93 18.00
C HIS A 264 -1.52 5.07 19.03
N VAL A 265 -2.60 5.84 18.97
CA VAL A 265 -2.90 6.89 19.97
C VAL A 265 -4.25 6.59 20.59
N PRO A 266 -4.42 6.75 21.91
CA PRO A 266 -5.75 6.65 22.52
C PRO A 266 -6.71 7.67 21.90
N GLY A 267 -7.99 7.31 21.73
CA GLY A 267 -9.00 8.17 21.10
C GLY A 267 -9.03 9.58 21.70
N ALA A 268 -8.92 9.72 23.04
CA ALA A 268 -8.84 11.02 23.72
C ALA A 268 -7.66 11.90 23.27
N MET A 269 -6.58 11.31 22.74
CA MET A 269 -5.43 12.04 22.20
C MET A 269 -5.54 12.27 20.67
N ASN A 270 -6.51 11.64 20.02
CA ASN A 270 -6.84 11.82 18.60
C ASN A 270 -7.99 12.81 18.41
N PHE A 271 -8.23 13.65 19.40
CA PHE A 271 -9.41 14.53 19.54
C PHE A 271 -9.76 15.29 18.25
N SER A 272 -8.77 15.90 17.59
CA SER A 272 -9.06 16.69 16.39
C SER A 272 -9.58 15.84 15.23
N ALA A 273 -9.00 14.67 14.99
CA ALA A 273 -9.44 13.80 13.92
C ALA A 273 -10.81 13.14 14.27
N ASP A 274 -11.00 12.73 15.53
CA ASP A 274 -12.28 12.18 16.02
C ASP A 274 -13.42 13.21 15.87
N ALA A 275 -13.23 14.45 16.32
CA ALA A 275 -14.24 15.50 16.13
C ALA A 275 -14.57 15.72 14.65
N LEU A 276 -13.57 15.73 13.76
CA LEU A 276 -13.76 15.90 12.32
C LEU A 276 -14.52 14.73 11.67
N SER A 277 -14.30 13.50 12.13
CA SER A 277 -14.98 12.31 11.59
C SER A 277 -16.45 12.27 11.98
N ARG A 278 -16.82 12.89 13.13
CA ARG A 278 -18.16 12.88 13.72
C ARG A 278 -19.02 14.10 13.38
N LEU A 279 -18.55 15.05 12.57
CA LEU A 279 -19.30 16.26 12.21
C LEU A 279 -20.70 15.98 11.61
N TRP A 280 -20.92 14.80 11.08
CA TRP A 280 -22.19 14.37 10.47
C TRP A 280 -22.93 13.31 11.28
N ASP A 281 -22.51 13.11 12.53
CA ASP A 281 -23.21 12.21 13.45
C ASP A 281 -24.60 12.78 13.75
N PRO A 282 -25.70 12.02 13.51
CA PRO A 282 -27.06 12.48 13.80
C PRO A 282 -27.31 12.83 15.28
N ASP A 283 -26.58 12.18 16.18
CA ASP A 283 -26.69 12.46 17.62
C ASP A 283 -26.09 13.81 18.00
N GLY A 284 -25.33 14.45 17.10
CA GLY A 284 -24.88 15.84 17.19
C GLY A 284 -23.74 16.07 18.18
N GLY A 285 -23.45 17.36 18.40
CA GLY A 285 -22.51 17.79 19.45
C GLY A 285 -21.04 17.88 19.06
N TYR A 286 -20.72 17.67 17.79
CA TYR A 286 -19.35 17.80 17.28
C TYR A 286 -19.22 19.03 16.39
N ASP A 287 -18.25 19.87 16.71
CA ASP A 287 -17.88 21.05 15.94
C ASP A 287 -16.44 20.95 15.45
N ILE A 288 -16.10 21.78 14.47
CA ILE A 288 -14.70 21.90 14.03
C ILE A 288 -13.88 22.45 15.19
N PRO A 289 -12.86 21.74 15.66
CA PRO A 289 -12.00 22.22 16.74
C PRO A 289 -11.44 23.62 16.45
N ALA A 290 -11.50 24.53 17.44
CA ALA A 290 -11.06 25.90 17.27
C ALA A 290 -9.60 26.02 16.78
N ALA A 291 -8.74 25.08 17.17
CA ALA A 291 -7.36 24.98 16.70
C ALA A 291 -7.21 24.78 15.19
N LEU A 292 -8.27 24.37 14.49
CA LEU A 292 -8.24 24.11 13.03
C LEU A 292 -8.77 25.31 12.22
N HIS A 293 -9.46 26.27 12.83
CA HIS A 293 -10.13 27.36 12.10
C HIS A 293 -9.17 28.24 11.29
N SER A 294 -7.94 28.42 11.76
CA SER A 294 -6.91 29.21 11.06
C SER A 294 -6.06 28.42 10.07
N HIS A 295 -6.31 27.11 9.91
CA HIS A 295 -5.51 26.24 9.07
C HIS A 295 -6.24 25.82 7.79
N LEU A 296 -5.46 25.43 6.77
CA LEU A 296 -5.98 25.08 5.45
C LEU A 296 -6.93 23.87 5.52
N ARG A 297 -8.19 24.09 5.20
CA ARG A 297 -9.11 23.01 4.88
C ARG A 297 -8.88 22.56 3.46
N VAL A 298 -8.55 21.29 3.26
CA VAL A 298 -8.30 20.71 1.94
C VAL A 298 -9.58 20.08 1.41
N GLU A 299 -9.92 20.38 0.16
CA GLU A 299 -11.02 19.70 -0.53
C GLU A 299 -10.62 18.30 -0.94
N VAL A 300 -11.51 17.35 -0.69
CA VAL A 300 -11.33 15.95 -1.06
C VAL A 300 -12.06 15.70 -2.37
N PRO A 301 -11.40 15.14 -3.41
CA PRO A 301 -12.05 14.80 -4.67
C PRO A 301 -13.21 13.83 -4.47
N ARG A 302 -14.16 13.85 -5.41
CA ARG A 302 -15.25 12.88 -5.45
C ARG A 302 -14.68 11.45 -5.52
N ARG A 303 -15.26 10.55 -4.72
CA ARG A 303 -14.80 9.17 -4.55
C ARG A 303 -15.68 8.16 -5.28
N ASP A 304 -16.01 8.45 -6.52
CA ASP A 304 -16.68 7.52 -7.41
C ASP A 304 -15.69 6.44 -7.93
N ARG A 305 -16.12 5.65 -8.90
CA ARG A 305 -15.27 4.59 -9.46
C ARG A 305 -13.96 5.10 -10.06
N SER A 306 -13.93 6.34 -10.57
CA SER A 306 -12.72 6.92 -11.15
C SER A 306 -11.65 7.26 -10.11
N TYR A 307 -12.06 7.40 -8.85
CA TYR A 307 -11.13 7.59 -7.73
C TYR A 307 -10.22 6.38 -7.50
N TYR A 308 -10.69 5.20 -7.88
CA TYR A 308 -9.97 3.94 -7.70
C TYR A 308 -9.42 3.45 -9.04
N ALA A 309 -8.14 3.72 -9.27
CA ALA A 309 -7.46 3.24 -10.48
C ALA A 309 -7.54 1.71 -10.61
N THR A 310 -7.58 0.98 -9.49
CA THR A 310 -7.74 -0.48 -9.47
C THR A 310 -9.06 -1.00 -10.04
N LEU A 311 -10.06 -0.14 -10.20
CA LEU A 311 -11.34 -0.48 -10.85
C LEU A 311 -11.33 -0.21 -12.36
N GLN A 312 -10.31 0.49 -12.87
CA GLN A 312 -10.23 0.81 -14.30
C GLN A 312 -9.77 -0.41 -15.10
N PRO A 313 -10.33 -0.63 -16.30
CA PRO A 313 -9.84 -1.66 -17.22
C PRO A 313 -8.35 -1.40 -17.58
N MET A 314 -7.60 -2.47 -17.84
CA MET A 314 -6.17 -2.38 -18.19
C MET A 314 -5.90 -1.48 -19.42
N SER A 315 -6.85 -1.39 -20.36
CA SER A 315 -6.79 -0.48 -21.52
C SER A 315 -6.72 1.01 -21.15
N CYS A 316 -7.18 1.39 -19.96
CA CYS A 316 -7.16 2.77 -19.48
C CYS A 316 -5.84 3.19 -18.83
N TRP A 317 -4.96 2.24 -18.54
CA TRP A 317 -3.70 2.50 -17.81
C TRP A 317 -2.57 3.01 -18.71
N GLY A 318 -2.64 2.72 -20.02
CA GLY A 318 -1.64 3.17 -20.99
C GLY A 318 -1.81 4.61 -21.48
N ALA A 319 -2.94 5.26 -21.20
CA ALA A 319 -3.27 6.58 -21.76
C ALA A 319 -2.79 7.77 -20.90
N GLY A 320 -2.28 7.51 -19.68
CA GLY A 320 -1.99 8.57 -18.70
C GLY A 320 -0.55 8.97 -18.49
N SER A 321 0.43 8.31 -19.12
CA SER A 321 1.86 8.53 -18.84
C SER A 321 2.65 9.22 -19.93
N SER A 322 2.03 9.78 -20.97
CA SER A 322 2.74 10.49 -22.06
C SER A 322 2.76 12.01 -21.91
N SER A 323 2.57 12.56 -20.72
CA SER A 323 2.85 13.98 -20.44
C SER A 323 4.09 14.09 -19.54
N GLY A 324 5.28 13.86 -20.12
CA GLY A 324 6.49 14.56 -19.74
C GLY A 324 6.66 15.81 -20.63
N PRO A 325 7.58 16.68 -20.40
CA PRO A 325 8.95 16.47 -19.91
C PRO A 325 9.20 16.93 -18.52
#